data_b415d63cd29f3e54425c91a23ceb4662
#
_entry.id   b415d63cd29f3e54425c91a23ceb4662
#
_cell.length_a   1.000
_cell.length_b   1.000
_cell.length_c   1.000
_cell.angle_alpha   90.00
_cell.angle_beta   90.00
_cell.angle_gamma   90.00
#
_symmetry.space_group_name_H-M   'P 1'
#
loop_
_entity.id
_entity.type
_entity.pdbx_description
1 polymer ?
#
loop_
_entity_poly.entity_id
_entity_poly.type
_entity_poly.pdbx_seq_one_letter_code
_entity_poly.pdbx_strand_id
1 'polypeptide(L)'
;REAYGRISSIMGRIEKNLDFLREAPDTLRTLPMIDSMEPCLVVAGAPNVGKSALIASMSSGKPEIAAYPFTTRQLHVGHFEHRRMKYQLVDTPGLLDRPMEERNQIEMQAIAALEHVGDLCLFLMDPSETGGTSMEEQTNLLNEVADLLPQTPLIVIDGKGDLLESINPDEWKEVCELEHALIENPEGPIPEMRNPETGHMVISSTAPAGIEALRYEIINRIGQMRETDPLELPEHWHVR
;
A
#
# COMPACT_ATOMS: atom_id res chain seq x y z
N ARG A 1 -21.15 -10.79 54.10
CA ARG A 1 -19.69 -10.56 54.19
C ARG A 1 -18.94 -11.42 53.16
N GLU A 2 -19.31 -12.68 52.99
CA GLU A 2 -18.63 -13.61 52.04
C GLU A 2 -18.73 -13.17 50.54
N ALA A 3 -19.92 -12.67 50.13
CA ALA A 3 -20.13 -12.15 48.78
C ALA A 3 -19.23 -10.95 48.46
N TYR A 4 -19.07 -10.01 49.39
CA TYR A 4 -18.18 -8.86 49.24
C TYR A 4 -16.72 -9.28 49.12
N GLY A 5 -16.28 -10.30 49.88
CA GLY A 5 -14.93 -10.83 49.75
C GLY A 5 -14.65 -11.47 48.37
N ARG A 6 -15.64 -12.19 47.83
CA ARG A 6 -15.53 -12.78 46.46
C ARG A 6 -15.47 -11.70 45.37
N ILE A 7 -16.30 -10.67 45.46
CA ILE A 7 -16.31 -9.54 44.52
C ILE A 7 -14.95 -8.83 44.58
N SER A 8 -14.46 -8.48 45.77
CA SER A 8 -13.16 -7.84 45.93
C SER A 8 -12.01 -8.67 45.35
N SER A 9 -12.03 -10.01 45.58
CA SER A 9 -11.03 -10.92 44.99
C SER A 9 -11.08 -10.98 43.45
N ILE A 10 -12.31 -10.94 42.87
CA ILE A 10 -12.47 -10.90 41.40
C ILE A 10 -11.95 -9.57 40.88
N MET A 11 -12.33 -8.44 41.48
CA MET A 11 -11.84 -7.11 41.05
C MET A 11 -10.31 -7.03 41.08
N GLY A 12 -9.67 -7.54 42.15
CA GLY A 12 -8.19 -7.56 42.20
C GLY A 12 -7.52 -8.43 41.13
N ARG A 13 -8.20 -9.50 40.66
CA ARG A 13 -7.69 -10.32 39.57
C ARG A 13 -7.77 -9.64 38.19
N ILE A 14 -8.81 -8.84 37.97
CA ILE A 14 -9.03 -8.20 36.66
C ILE A 14 -8.50 -6.75 36.64
N GLU A 15 -7.98 -6.23 37.76
CA GLU A 15 -7.47 -4.86 37.89
C GLU A 15 -6.46 -4.50 36.74
N LYS A 16 -5.47 -5.39 36.52
CA LYS A 16 -4.49 -5.20 35.44
C LYS A 16 -5.14 -5.18 34.05
N ASN A 17 -6.17 -6.00 33.84
CA ASN A 17 -6.89 -6.05 32.57
C ASN A 17 -7.75 -4.80 32.37
N LEU A 18 -8.33 -4.25 33.46
CA LEU A 18 -9.07 -3.01 33.40
C LEU A 18 -8.16 -1.81 33.16
N ASP A 19 -6.98 -1.77 33.76
CA ASP A 19 -5.98 -0.74 33.49
C ASP A 19 -5.51 -0.80 32.02
N PHE A 20 -5.22 -1.99 31.49
CA PHE A 20 -4.91 -2.19 30.07
C PHE A 20 -6.05 -1.70 29.17
N LEU A 21 -7.30 -2.06 29.47
CA LEU A 21 -8.46 -1.62 28.68
C LEU A 21 -8.69 -0.11 28.78
N ARG A 22 -8.27 0.55 29.83
CA ARG A 22 -8.34 2.01 29.96
C ARG A 22 -7.32 2.71 29.06
N GLU A 23 -6.14 2.12 28.88
CA GLU A 23 -5.05 2.67 28.07
C GLU A 23 -5.18 2.27 26.58
N ALA A 24 -5.80 1.12 26.30
CA ALA A 24 -5.96 0.60 24.95
C ALA A 24 -6.63 1.58 23.96
N PRO A 25 -7.71 2.34 24.31
CA PRO A 25 -8.30 3.29 23.37
C PRO A 25 -7.35 4.40 22.93
N ASP A 26 -6.49 4.88 23.80
CA ASP A 26 -5.53 5.93 23.46
C ASP A 26 -4.43 5.38 22.55
N THR A 27 -3.99 4.16 22.79
CA THR A 27 -3.07 3.45 21.90
C THR A 27 -3.72 3.16 20.54
N LEU A 28 -4.96 2.67 20.52
CA LEU A 28 -5.71 2.38 19.29
C LEU A 28 -5.95 3.64 18.43
N ARG A 29 -6.14 4.81 19.05
CA ARG A 29 -6.28 6.08 18.33
C ARG A 29 -5.00 6.54 17.65
N THR A 30 -3.84 6.06 18.08
CA THR A 30 -2.54 6.38 17.46
C THR A 30 -2.17 5.42 16.32
N LEU A 31 -2.97 4.35 16.14
CA LEU A 31 -2.78 3.44 15.02
C LEU A 31 -3.25 4.09 13.72
N PRO A 32 -2.59 3.77 12.59
CA PRO A 32 -3.10 4.17 11.30
C PRO A 32 -4.52 3.62 11.17
N MET A 33 -5.45 4.48 10.89
CA MET A 33 -6.81 4.06 10.56
C MET A 33 -6.80 3.59 9.10
N ILE A 34 -6.36 2.34 8.89
CA ILE A 34 -6.65 1.65 7.64
C ILE A 34 -8.10 1.21 7.75
N ASP A 35 -8.96 1.80 6.93
CA ASP A 35 -10.36 1.42 6.88
C ASP A 35 -10.49 0.11 6.10
N SER A 36 -10.89 -0.97 6.76
CA SER A 36 -11.06 -2.29 6.15
C SER A 36 -12.21 -2.35 5.13
N MET A 37 -13.06 -1.33 5.08
CA MET A 37 -14.14 -1.23 4.08
C MET A 37 -13.66 -0.58 2.77
N GLU A 38 -12.54 0.13 2.82
CA GLU A 38 -11.94 0.81 1.68
C GLU A 38 -10.78 -0.01 1.10
N PRO A 39 -10.58 -0.01 -0.23
CA PRO A 39 -9.43 -0.69 -0.84
C PRO A 39 -8.10 -0.23 -0.27
N CYS A 40 -7.26 -1.18 0.11
CA CYS A 40 -5.94 -0.95 0.66
C CYS A 40 -4.85 -1.49 -0.27
N LEU A 41 -3.95 -0.61 -0.69
CA LEU A 41 -2.81 -0.92 -1.54
C LEU A 41 -1.53 -0.87 -0.71
N VAL A 42 -0.81 -1.96 -0.68
CA VAL A 42 0.50 -2.05 -0.03
C VAL A 42 1.58 -1.71 -1.05
N VAL A 43 2.45 -0.76 -0.75
CA VAL A 43 3.56 -0.38 -1.65
C VAL A 43 4.85 -1.01 -1.15
N ALA A 44 5.46 -1.84 -2.00
CA ALA A 44 6.68 -2.58 -1.76
C ALA A 44 7.79 -2.22 -2.77
N GLY A 45 9.01 -2.63 -2.49
CA GLY A 45 10.17 -2.41 -3.36
C GLY A 45 11.42 -2.03 -2.58
N ALA A 46 12.58 -2.08 -3.21
CA ALA A 46 13.87 -1.81 -2.60
C ALA A 46 13.98 -0.39 -1.99
N PRO A 47 14.96 -0.12 -1.14
CA PRO A 47 15.21 1.24 -0.65
C PRO A 47 15.47 2.21 -1.82
N ASN A 48 15.05 3.46 -1.66
CA ASN A 48 15.29 4.57 -2.60
C ASN A 48 14.75 4.40 -4.03
N VAL A 49 13.89 3.40 -4.30
CA VAL A 49 13.22 3.26 -5.61
C VAL A 49 12.15 4.32 -5.86
N GLY A 50 11.71 5.05 -4.83
CA GLY A 50 10.73 6.14 -4.96
C GLY A 50 9.34 5.84 -4.40
N LYS A 51 9.16 4.84 -3.52
CA LYS A 51 7.87 4.46 -2.93
C LYS A 51 7.11 5.64 -2.31
N SER A 52 7.75 6.37 -1.41
CA SER A 52 7.12 7.52 -0.73
C SER A 52 6.80 8.67 -1.70
N ALA A 53 7.62 8.84 -2.76
CA ALA A 53 7.33 9.81 -3.81
C ALA A 53 6.12 9.39 -4.65
N LEU A 54 5.99 8.10 -4.96
CA LEU A 54 4.81 7.55 -5.63
C LEU A 54 3.54 7.78 -4.81
N ILE A 55 3.57 7.47 -3.52
CA ILE A 55 2.42 7.70 -2.63
C ILE A 55 2.05 9.17 -2.59
N ALA A 56 3.04 10.06 -2.51
CA ALA A 56 2.79 11.50 -2.51
C ALA A 56 2.17 12.00 -3.83
N SER A 57 2.62 11.47 -4.99
CA SER A 57 2.07 11.85 -6.30
C SER A 57 0.67 11.28 -6.56
N MET A 58 0.37 10.10 -6.00
CA MET A 58 -0.96 9.50 -6.11
C MET A 58 -1.97 10.06 -5.10
N SER A 59 -1.51 10.60 -3.98
CA SER A 59 -2.41 11.06 -2.92
C SER A 59 -3.09 12.38 -3.26
N SER A 60 -4.39 12.48 -2.95
CA SER A 60 -5.17 13.72 -3.07
C SER A 60 -4.81 14.77 -2.01
N GLY A 61 -4.06 14.37 -0.98
CA GLY A 61 -3.60 15.22 0.13
C GLY A 61 -2.20 14.81 0.60
N LYS A 62 -1.73 15.42 1.66
CA LYS A 62 -0.46 15.00 2.27
C LYS A 62 -0.65 13.62 2.91
N PRO A 63 0.26 12.66 2.64
CA PRO A 63 0.23 11.37 3.32
C PRO A 63 0.30 11.55 4.84
N GLU A 64 -0.52 10.83 5.55
CA GLU A 64 -0.54 10.82 7.00
C GLU A 64 0.54 9.88 7.53
N ILE A 65 1.22 10.29 8.59
CA ILE A 65 2.20 9.45 9.27
C ILE A 65 1.49 8.73 10.40
N ALA A 66 1.56 7.43 10.38
CA ALA A 66 0.92 6.61 11.39
C ALA A 66 1.92 5.64 12.03
N ALA A 67 1.78 5.43 13.34
CA ALA A 67 2.58 4.44 14.05
C ALA A 67 1.98 3.04 13.81
N TYR A 68 2.81 2.08 13.43
CA TYR A 68 2.36 0.70 13.29
C TYR A 68 2.50 -0.05 14.62
N PRO A 69 1.49 -0.82 15.04
CA PRO A 69 1.57 -1.57 16.30
C PRO A 69 2.79 -2.46 16.35
N PHE A 70 3.41 -2.53 17.52
CA PHE A 70 4.55 -3.39 17.78
C PHE A 70 5.85 -3.06 17.03
N THR A 71 5.91 -1.98 16.25
CA THR A 71 7.14 -1.53 15.59
C THR A 71 7.48 -0.10 16.02
N THR A 72 8.78 0.24 15.95
CA THR A 72 9.26 1.63 16.10
C THR A 72 9.18 2.39 14.78
N ARG A 73 8.60 1.78 13.74
CA ARG A 73 8.53 2.33 12.39
C ARG A 73 7.21 3.03 12.16
N GLN A 74 7.27 4.06 11.35
CA GLN A 74 6.12 4.84 10.92
C GLN A 74 5.66 4.36 9.55
N LEU A 75 4.36 4.19 9.37
CA LEU A 75 3.76 3.99 8.06
C LEU A 75 3.36 5.34 7.47
N HIS A 76 3.50 5.49 6.18
CA HIS A 76 2.91 6.60 5.44
C HIS A 76 1.65 6.10 4.73
N VAL A 77 0.52 6.70 5.06
CA VAL A 77 -0.76 6.35 4.46
C VAL A 77 -1.20 7.53 3.58
N GLY A 78 -1.18 7.31 2.29
CA GLY A 78 -1.77 8.20 1.30
C GLY A 78 -3.15 7.73 0.89
N HIS A 79 -3.93 8.59 0.22
CA HIS A 79 -5.22 8.18 -0.32
C HIS A 79 -5.59 8.99 -1.57
N PHE A 80 -6.33 8.34 -2.46
CA PHE A 80 -7.00 9.02 -3.57
C PHE A 80 -8.45 8.55 -3.67
N GLU A 81 -9.28 9.35 -4.29
CA GLU A 81 -10.70 9.05 -4.46
C GLU A 81 -11.06 8.82 -5.92
N HIS A 82 -11.87 7.80 -6.19
CA HIS A 82 -12.50 7.59 -7.48
C HIS A 82 -13.95 7.17 -7.30
N ARG A 83 -14.91 7.87 -7.93
CA ARG A 83 -16.35 7.59 -7.86
C ARG A 83 -16.89 7.36 -6.45
N ARG A 84 -16.49 8.18 -5.47
CA ARG A 84 -16.85 8.11 -4.04
C ARG A 84 -16.24 6.94 -3.27
N MET A 85 -15.36 6.17 -3.89
CA MET A 85 -14.57 5.15 -3.21
C MET A 85 -13.20 5.73 -2.91
N LYS A 86 -12.73 5.56 -1.70
CA LYS A 86 -11.41 6.01 -1.25
C LYS A 86 -10.46 4.82 -1.30
N TYR A 87 -9.33 5.00 -1.94
CA TYR A 87 -8.26 4.01 -2.06
C TYR A 87 -7.13 4.45 -1.14
N GLN A 88 -6.67 3.53 -0.31
CA GLN A 88 -5.60 3.77 0.67
C GLN A 88 -4.29 3.18 0.15
N LEU A 89 -3.20 3.97 0.19
CA LEU A 89 -1.86 3.53 -0.17
C LEU A 89 -1.00 3.50 1.09
N VAL A 90 -0.46 2.34 1.42
CA VAL A 90 0.34 2.13 2.62
C VAL A 90 1.79 1.92 2.24
N ASP A 91 2.65 2.88 2.60
CA ASP A 91 4.10 2.73 2.53
C ASP A 91 4.60 2.04 3.79
N THR A 92 5.36 0.99 3.61
CA THR A 92 5.86 0.14 4.70
C THR A 92 7.40 0.19 4.79
N PRO A 93 7.99 1.38 5.08
CA PRO A 93 9.43 1.51 5.08
C PRO A 93 10.08 0.56 6.10
N GLY A 94 11.05 -0.22 5.63
CA GLY A 94 11.76 -1.22 6.41
C GLY A 94 11.00 -2.52 6.66
N LEU A 95 9.79 -2.70 6.10
CA LEU A 95 9.07 -3.98 6.17
C LEU A 95 9.15 -4.78 4.87
N LEU A 96 8.90 -4.14 3.73
CA LEU A 96 8.89 -4.78 2.41
C LEU A 96 9.95 -4.18 1.45
N ASP A 97 11.07 -3.71 2.00
CA ASP A 97 12.15 -3.05 1.27
C ASP A 97 13.52 -3.72 1.43
N ARG A 98 13.59 -4.89 2.08
CA ARG A 98 14.84 -5.63 2.33
C ARG A 98 14.59 -7.12 2.45
N PRO A 99 15.66 -7.96 2.29
CA PRO A 99 15.58 -9.42 2.36
C PRO A 99 14.99 -9.93 3.68
N MET A 100 14.39 -11.13 3.62
CA MET A 100 13.69 -11.77 4.73
C MET A 100 14.63 -12.07 5.91
N GLU A 101 15.87 -12.41 5.61
CA GLU A 101 16.90 -12.77 6.60
C GLU A 101 17.25 -11.61 7.57
N GLU A 102 17.01 -10.39 7.15
CA GLU A 102 17.26 -9.18 7.95
C GLU A 102 16.08 -8.76 8.83
N ARG A 103 14.98 -9.52 8.85
CA ARG A 103 13.73 -9.19 9.53
C ARG A 103 13.63 -9.87 10.89
N ASN A 104 13.09 -9.17 11.87
CA ASN A 104 12.80 -9.72 13.19
C ASN A 104 11.36 -10.25 13.28
N GLN A 105 11.05 -11.00 14.37
CA GLN A 105 9.72 -11.58 14.59
C GLN A 105 8.59 -10.54 14.61
N ILE A 106 8.85 -9.35 15.11
CA ILE A 106 7.87 -8.27 15.21
C ILE A 106 7.53 -7.75 13.81
N GLU A 107 8.54 -7.59 12.94
CA GLU A 107 8.37 -7.20 11.55
C GLU A 107 7.61 -8.27 10.76
N MET A 108 7.86 -9.54 11.02
CA MET A 108 7.09 -10.64 10.40
C MET A 108 5.62 -10.63 10.82
N GLN A 109 5.30 -10.32 12.07
CA GLN A 109 3.91 -10.14 12.51
C GLN A 109 3.24 -8.94 11.81
N ALA A 110 3.99 -7.86 11.60
CA ALA A 110 3.49 -6.70 10.88
C ALA A 110 3.18 -7.03 9.41
N ILE A 111 4.04 -7.80 8.75
CA ILE A 111 3.81 -8.27 7.37
C ILE A 111 2.58 -9.17 7.29
N ALA A 112 2.43 -10.13 8.20
CA ALA A 112 1.26 -10.99 8.26
C ALA A 112 -0.05 -10.18 8.47
N ALA A 113 0.00 -9.09 9.23
CA ALA A 113 -1.14 -8.20 9.36
C ALA A 113 -1.43 -7.43 8.06
N LEU A 114 -0.41 -7.04 7.30
CA LEU A 114 -0.56 -6.40 5.99
C LEU A 114 -1.17 -7.35 4.95
N GLU A 115 -0.86 -8.65 4.98
CA GLU A 115 -1.46 -9.66 4.12
C GLU A 115 -3.00 -9.71 4.27
N HIS A 116 -3.50 -9.50 5.48
CA HIS A 116 -4.94 -9.51 5.75
C HIS A 116 -5.67 -8.20 5.43
N VAL A 117 -4.93 -7.11 5.27
CA VAL A 117 -5.51 -5.77 5.04
C VAL A 117 -5.29 -5.31 3.61
N GLY A 118 -4.23 -5.79 2.95
CA GLY A 118 -3.87 -5.39 1.60
C GLY A 118 -4.69 -6.11 0.54
N ASP A 119 -5.52 -5.38 -0.19
CA ASP A 119 -6.25 -5.91 -1.37
C ASP A 119 -5.33 -6.08 -2.57
N LEU A 120 -4.28 -5.26 -2.68
CA LEU A 120 -3.35 -5.24 -3.81
C LEU A 120 -1.96 -4.81 -3.35
N CYS A 121 -0.91 -5.46 -3.87
CA CYS A 121 0.47 -5.05 -3.68
C CYS A 121 1.02 -4.37 -4.94
N LEU A 122 1.55 -3.16 -4.79
CA LEU A 122 2.30 -2.46 -5.83
C LEU A 122 3.78 -2.63 -5.55
N PHE A 123 4.49 -3.36 -6.40
CA PHE A 123 5.93 -3.50 -6.30
C PHE A 123 6.62 -2.55 -7.25
N LEU A 124 7.33 -1.57 -6.68
CA LEU A 124 8.05 -0.55 -7.43
C LEU A 124 9.50 -0.98 -7.66
N MET A 125 9.89 -1.08 -8.92
CA MET A 125 11.25 -1.33 -9.38
C MET A 125 11.92 -0.03 -9.86
N ASP A 126 13.25 0.00 -9.80
CA ASP A 126 14.08 1.07 -10.35
C ASP A 126 15.09 0.47 -11.36
N PRO A 127 14.71 0.33 -12.64
CA PRO A 127 15.63 -0.21 -13.65
C PRO A 127 16.83 0.70 -13.93
N SER A 128 16.77 1.98 -13.53
CA SER A 128 17.92 2.88 -13.65
C SER A 128 19.02 2.60 -12.61
N GLU A 129 18.73 1.77 -11.60
CA GLU A 129 19.61 1.42 -10.48
C GLU A 129 20.17 2.63 -9.70
N THR A 130 19.60 3.83 -9.92
CA THR A 130 20.02 5.06 -9.23
C THR A 130 19.73 5.04 -7.74
N GLY A 131 18.85 4.13 -7.29
CA GLY A 131 18.57 3.87 -5.87
C GLY A 131 19.68 3.11 -5.14
N GLY A 132 20.67 2.56 -5.87
CA GLY A 132 21.79 1.82 -5.32
C GLY A 132 21.53 0.33 -5.10
N THR A 133 20.40 -0.20 -5.58
CA THR A 133 20.05 -1.62 -5.55
C THR A 133 19.99 -2.15 -6.99
N SER A 134 20.72 -3.24 -7.27
CA SER A 134 20.74 -3.82 -8.61
C SER A 134 19.41 -4.45 -9.01
N MET A 135 19.16 -4.62 -10.31
CA MET A 135 17.96 -5.30 -10.82
C MET A 135 17.85 -6.74 -10.32
N GLU A 136 18.97 -7.43 -10.12
CA GLU A 136 19.00 -8.79 -9.56
C GLU A 136 18.49 -8.80 -8.11
N GLU A 137 18.99 -7.89 -7.27
CA GLU A 137 18.55 -7.76 -5.87
C GLU A 137 17.08 -7.34 -5.79
N GLN A 138 16.63 -6.44 -6.66
CA GLN A 138 15.22 -6.03 -6.73
C GLN A 138 14.31 -7.19 -7.14
N THR A 139 14.75 -8.03 -8.10
CA THR A 139 14.01 -9.21 -8.55
C THR A 139 13.94 -10.28 -7.45
N ASN A 140 15.02 -10.49 -6.71
CA ASN A 140 15.03 -11.39 -5.57
C ASN A 140 14.04 -10.92 -4.49
N LEU A 141 14.05 -9.62 -4.17
CA LEU A 141 13.11 -9.04 -3.23
C LEU A 141 11.65 -9.14 -3.71
N LEU A 142 11.40 -8.97 -5.01
CA LEU A 142 10.08 -9.16 -5.62
C LEU A 142 9.54 -10.58 -5.37
N ASN A 143 10.38 -11.60 -5.61
CA ASN A 143 10.01 -13.00 -5.36
C ASN A 143 9.73 -13.26 -3.88
N GLU A 144 10.56 -12.73 -2.98
CA GLU A 144 10.33 -12.84 -1.54
C GLU A 144 9.02 -12.17 -1.10
N VAL A 145 8.70 -10.99 -1.64
CA VAL A 145 7.43 -10.29 -1.34
C VAL A 145 6.24 -11.07 -1.88
N ALA A 146 6.34 -11.67 -3.07
CA ALA A 146 5.30 -12.52 -3.62
C ALA A 146 5.05 -13.76 -2.75
N ASP A 147 6.11 -14.37 -2.21
CA ASP A 147 6.01 -15.52 -1.29
C ASP A 147 5.42 -15.12 0.08
N LEU A 148 5.67 -13.89 0.53
CA LEU A 148 5.15 -13.36 1.80
C LEU A 148 3.69 -12.94 1.73
N LEU A 149 3.20 -12.58 0.55
CA LEU A 149 1.83 -12.10 0.30
C LEU A 149 1.11 -12.99 -0.72
N PRO A 150 0.98 -14.31 -0.50
CA PRO A 150 0.50 -15.26 -1.50
C PRO A 150 -0.98 -15.06 -1.88
N GLN A 151 -1.76 -14.41 -1.03
CA GLN A 151 -3.18 -14.13 -1.28
C GLN A 151 -3.41 -12.73 -1.88
N THR A 152 -2.40 -11.87 -1.85
CA THR A 152 -2.52 -10.48 -2.32
C THR A 152 -2.02 -10.40 -3.76
N PRO A 153 -2.87 -10.05 -4.74
CA PRO A 153 -2.44 -9.82 -6.11
C PRO A 153 -1.35 -8.75 -6.19
N LEU A 154 -0.42 -8.92 -7.12
CA LEU A 154 0.75 -8.08 -7.25
C LEU A 154 0.79 -7.43 -8.62
N ILE A 155 1.07 -6.13 -8.66
CA ILE A 155 1.37 -5.35 -9.86
C ILE A 155 2.80 -4.85 -9.75
N VAL A 156 3.64 -5.18 -10.74
CA VAL A 156 5.01 -4.68 -10.84
C VAL A 156 5.03 -3.47 -11.76
N ILE A 157 5.68 -2.39 -11.31
CA ILE A 157 5.80 -1.13 -12.04
C ILE A 157 7.25 -0.66 -12.03
N ASP A 158 7.69 -0.05 -13.12
CA ASP A 158 9.01 0.56 -13.25
C ASP A 158 8.92 2.05 -12.92
N GLY A 159 9.59 2.47 -11.88
CA GLY A 159 9.72 3.87 -11.47
C GLY A 159 10.83 4.61 -12.22
N LYS A 160 10.90 5.92 -11.97
CA LYS A 160 11.94 6.80 -12.52
C LYS A 160 12.04 6.74 -14.04
N GLY A 161 10.90 6.66 -14.73
CA GLY A 161 10.82 6.59 -16.18
C GLY A 161 11.57 7.71 -16.91
N ASP A 162 11.70 8.85 -16.27
CA ASP A 162 12.50 10.00 -16.72
C ASP A 162 14.02 9.73 -16.78
N LEU A 163 14.51 8.65 -16.15
CA LEU A 163 15.91 8.26 -16.11
C LEU A 163 16.23 7.00 -16.94
N LEU A 164 15.23 6.37 -17.55
CA LEU A 164 15.40 5.12 -18.28
C LEU A 164 15.90 5.35 -19.71
N GLU A 165 17.08 4.84 -20.01
CA GLU A 165 17.67 4.91 -21.37
C GLU A 165 16.89 4.07 -22.39
N SER A 166 16.15 3.05 -21.95
CA SER A 166 15.30 2.19 -22.79
C SER A 166 14.03 2.90 -23.30
N ILE A 167 13.68 4.02 -22.71
CA ILE A 167 12.50 4.81 -23.07
C ILE A 167 12.87 5.89 -24.08
N ASN A 168 12.08 5.96 -25.17
CA ASN A 168 12.24 7.04 -26.16
C ASN A 168 11.85 8.38 -25.52
N PRO A 169 12.77 9.39 -25.50
CA PRO A 169 12.47 10.68 -24.87
C PRO A 169 11.29 11.44 -25.50
N ASP A 170 11.05 11.27 -26.80
CA ASP A 170 9.93 11.95 -27.49
C ASP A 170 8.59 11.31 -27.08
N GLU A 171 8.52 9.98 -27.00
CA GLU A 171 7.34 9.26 -26.51
C GLU A 171 7.07 9.57 -25.04
N TRP A 172 8.13 9.63 -24.21
CA TRP A 172 7.99 10.01 -22.81
C TRP A 172 7.42 11.41 -22.67
N LYS A 173 7.88 12.36 -23.47
CA LYS A 173 7.37 13.74 -23.48
C LYS A 173 5.90 13.78 -23.88
N GLU A 174 5.49 13.01 -24.89
CA GLU A 174 4.10 12.90 -25.31
C GLU A 174 3.21 12.37 -24.16
N VAL A 175 3.65 11.34 -23.45
CA VAL A 175 2.93 10.82 -22.28
C VAL A 175 2.77 11.89 -21.19
N CYS A 176 3.84 12.64 -20.89
CA CYS A 176 3.77 13.74 -19.92
C CYS A 176 2.78 14.83 -20.34
N GLU A 177 2.78 15.20 -21.62
CA GLU A 177 1.86 16.23 -22.15
C GLU A 177 0.39 15.76 -22.11
N LEU A 178 0.13 14.50 -22.47
CA LEU A 178 -1.21 13.92 -22.43
C LEU A 178 -1.72 13.78 -21.00
N GLU A 179 -0.87 13.33 -20.06
CA GLU A 179 -1.26 13.24 -18.65
C GLU A 179 -1.53 14.62 -18.04
N HIS A 180 -0.76 15.62 -18.40
CA HIS A 180 -1.04 16.98 -18.00
C HIS A 180 -2.37 17.51 -18.55
N ALA A 181 -2.71 17.15 -19.80
CA ALA A 181 -4.00 17.51 -20.40
C ALA A 181 -5.21 16.86 -19.71
N LEU A 182 -5.04 15.71 -19.02
CA LEU A 182 -6.12 15.09 -18.24
C LEU A 182 -6.56 15.95 -17.04
N ILE A 183 -5.74 16.88 -16.57
CA ILE A 183 -6.12 17.83 -15.52
C ILE A 183 -7.24 18.75 -16.03
N GLU A 184 -7.17 19.15 -17.31
CA GLU A 184 -8.17 20.03 -17.95
C GLU A 184 -9.34 19.24 -18.55
N ASN A 185 -9.08 18.03 -19.03
CA ASN A 185 -10.08 17.14 -19.63
C ASN A 185 -9.96 15.71 -19.06
N PRO A 186 -10.61 15.41 -17.92
CA PRO A 186 -10.54 14.10 -17.26
C PRO A 186 -11.12 12.92 -18.06
N GLU A 187 -11.87 13.20 -19.14
CA GLU A 187 -12.42 12.17 -20.04
C GLU A 187 -11.50 11.89 -21.24
N GLY A 188 -10.33 12.51 -21.28
CA GLY A 188 -9.33 12.28 -22.32
C GLY A 188 -8.75 10.85 -22.30
N PRO A 189 -8.01 10.48 -23.36
CA PRO A 189 -7.32 9.20 -23.39
C PRO A 189 -6.24 9.15 -22.30
N ILE A 190 -6.22 8.06 -21.52
CA ILE A 190 -5.21 7.85 -20.48
C ILE A 190 -3.95 7.34 -21.16
N PRO A 191 -2.84 8.07 -21.13
CA PRO A 191 -1.59 7.64 -21.74
C PRO A 191 -0.94 6.55 -20.88
N GLU A 192 -0.58 5.45 -21.50
CA GLU A 192 0.14 4.36 -20.86
C GLU A 192 1.46 4.12 -21.59
N MET A 193 2.54 3.96 -20.85
CA MET A 193 3.82 3.55 -21.37
C MET A 193 4.31 2.29 -20.69
N ARG A 194 4.90 1.38 -21.48
CA ARG A 194 5.54 0.17 -20.98
C ARG A 194 7.01 0.16 -21.32
N ASN A 195 7.81 -0.28 -20.38
CA ASN A 195 9.23 -0.49 -20.61
C ASN A 195 9.41 -1.63 -21.62
N PRO A 196 10.11 -1.39 -22.76
CA PRO A 196 10.30 -2.42 -23.77
C PRO A 196 11.13 -3.60 -23.29
N GLU A 197 11.94 -3.45 -22.25
CA GLU A 197 12.80 -4.51 -21.71
C GLU A 197 12.08 -5.39 -20.70
N THR A 198 11.29 -4.79 -19.81
CA THR A 198 10.61 -5.51 -18.71
C THR A 198 9.15 -5.81 -19.03
N GLY A 199 8.52 -5.05 -19.90
CA GLY A 199 7.08 -5.09 -20.18
C GLY A 199 6.22 -4.44 -19.08
N HIS A 200 6.83 -3.95 -18.00
CA HIS A 200 6.12 -3.29 -16.92
C HIS A 200 5.63 -1.89 -17.32
N MET A 201 4.56 -1.44 -16.69
CA MET A 201 4.12 -0.04 -16.78
C MET A 201 5.20 0.88 -16.22
N VAL A 202 5.49 1.98 -16.91
CA VAL A 202 6.50 2.96 -16.51
C VAL A 202 5.83 4.19 -15.93
N ILE A 203 6.37 4.64 -14.80
CA ILE A 203 5.91 5.87 -14.14
C ILE A 203 7.08 6.76 -13.76
N SER A 204 6.81 8.05 -13.59
CA SER A 204 7.67 8.96 -12.85
C SER A 204 6.85 9.77 -11.84
N SER A 205 7.38 9.86 -10.61
CA SER A 205 6.78 10.68 -9.55
C SER A 205 7.31 12.12 -9.54
N THR A 206 8.45 12.37 -10.18
CA THR A 206 9.09 13.69 -10.28
C THR A 206 8.60 14.50 -11.47
N ALA A 207 8.41 13.83 -12.60
CA ALA A 207 7.69 14.36 -13.74
C ALA A 207 6.42 13.53 -13.84
N PRO A 208 5.26 13.97 -13.29
CA PRO A 208 4.10 13.11 -13.16
C PRO A 208 3.66 12.58 -14.53
N ALA A 209 4.03 11.34 -14.80
CA ALA A 209 3.73 10.61 -16.01
C ALA A 209 3.47 9.15 -15.65
N GLY A 210 2.44 8.55 -16.25
CA GLY A 210 1.99 7.20 -15.99
C GLY A 210 1.20 7.05 -14.67
N ILE A 211 0.98 8.11 -13.90
CA ILE A 211 0.27 8.07 -12.61
C ILE A 211 -1.21 7.82 -12.81
N GLU A 212 -1.85 8.46 -13.77
CA GLU A 212 -3.27 8.25 -14.07
C GLU A 212 -3.51 6.88 -14.69
N ALA A 213 -2.61 6.38 -15.55
CA ALA A 213 -2.66 5.02 -16.07
C ALA A 213 -2.57 3.99 -14.93
N LEU A 214 -1.66 4.20 -13.98
CA LEU A 214 -1.54 3.34 -12.79
C LEU A 214 -2.80 3.38 -11.92
N ARG A 215 -3.40 4.54 -11.67
CA ARG A 215 -4.68 4.65 -10.95
C ARG A 215 -5.78 3.86 -11.65
N TYR A 216 -5.86 3.98 -12.98
CA TYR A 216 -6.86 3.26 -13.76
C TYR A 216 -6.68 1.75 -13.69
N GLU A 217 -5.44 1.25 -13.81
CA GLU A 217 -5.13 -0.19 -13.66
C GLU A 217 -5.50 -0.71 -12.26
N ILE A 218 -5.17 0.04 -11.21
CA ILE A 218 -5.54 -0.30 -9.83
C ILE A 218 -7.06 -0.40 -9.67
N ILE A 219 -7.80 0.59 -10.16
CA ILE A 219 -9.26 0.64 -10.06
C ILE A 219 -9.88 -0.56 -10.77
N ASN A 220 -9.41 -0.86 -11.99
CA ASN A 220 -9.90 -2.00 -12.76
C ASN A 220 -9.60 -3.33 -12.07
N ARG A 221 -8.38 -3.50 -11.56
CA ARG A 221 -7.98 -4.75 -10.92
C ARG A 221 -8.80 -5.01 -9.65
N ILE A 222 -8.97 -4.00 -8.80
CA ILE A 222 -9.78 -4.10 -7.58
C ILE A 222 -11.26 -4.28 -7.93
N GLY A 223 -11.76 -3.60 -8.96
CA GLY A 223 -13.13 -3.78 -9.44
C GLY A 223 -13.41 -5.23 -9.85
N GLN A 224 -12.53 -5.83 -10.65
CA GLN A 224 -12.64 -7.23 -11.08
C GLN A 224 -12.60 -8.20 -9.89
N MET A 225 -11.76 -7.97 -8.91
CA MET A 225 -11.67 -8.82 -7.70
C MET A 225 -12.95 -8.78 -6.89
N ARG A 226 -13.54 -7.58 -6.72
CA ARG A 226 -14.80 -7.42 -5.97
C ARG A 226 -16.02 -7.97 -6.71
N GLU A 227 -15.99 -8.06 -8.04
CA GLU A 227 -17.02 -8.71 -8.83
C GLU A 227 -16.95 -10.24 -8.75
N THR A 228 -15.73 -10.79 -8.63
CA THR A 228 -15.49 -12.23 -8.53
C THR A 228 -15.69 -12.78 -7.13
N ASP A 229 -15.56 -11.95 -6.11
CA ASP A 229 -15.80 -12.29 -4.70
C ASP A 229 -16.87 -11.35 -4.10
N PRO A 230 -18.14 -11.53 -4.47
CA PRO A 230 -19.22 -10.76 -3.88
C PRO A 230 -19.26 -11.04 -2.38
N LEU A 231 -19.19 -10.01 -1.55
CA LEU A 231 -19.39 -10.09 -0.12
C LEU A 231 -20.63 -10.95 0.17
N GLU A 232 -20.44 -12.18 0.63
CA GLU A 232 -21.51 -13.00 1.17
C GLU A 232 -22.00 -12.31 2.45
N LEU A 233 -23.02 -11.48 2.28
CA LEU A 233 -23.72 -10.91 3.43
C LEU A 233 -24.33 -12.06 4.23
N PRO A 234 -24.17 -12.10 5.55
CA PRO A 234 -24.81 -13.10 6.40
C PRO A 234 -26.30 -13.18 6.08
N GLU A 235 -26.86 -14.40 5.97
CA GLU A 235 -28.26 -14.63 5.53
C GLU A 235 -29.30 -13.80 6.30
N HIS A 236 -29.01 -13.43 7.56
CA HIS A 236 -29.87 -12.60 8.39
C HIS A 236 -29.84 -11.10 8.06
N TRP A 237 -28.97 -10.65 7.15
CA TRP A 237 -28.89 -9.26 6.66
C TRP A 237 -29.74 -9.00 5.43
N HIS A 238 -30.36 -10.04 4.86
CA HIS A 238 -31.39 -9.87 3.83
C HIS A 238 -32.64 -9.25 4.49
N VAL A 239 -32.67 -7.92 4.55
CA VAL A 239 -33.84 -7.17 5.01
C VAL A 239 -34.98 -7.42 4.03
N ARG A 240 -36.12 -7.87 4.55
CA ARG A 240 -37.38 -8.04 3.84
C ARG A 240 -37.97 -6.69 3.40
#